data_311bee08710f3a8a0f2dae908ad30f59
#
_entry.id   311bee08710f3a8a0f2dae908ad30f59
#
_cell.length_a   1.000
_cell.length_b   1.000
_cell.length_c   1.000
_cell.angle_alpha   90.00
_cell.angle_beta   90.00
_cell.angle_gamma   90.00
#
_symmetry.space_group_name_H-M   'P 1'
#
loop_
_entity.id
_entity.type
_entity.pdbx_description
1 polymer ?
#
loop_
_entity_poly.entity_id
_entity_poly.type
_entity_poly.pdbx_seq_one_letter_code
_entity_poly.pdbx_strand_id
1 'polypeptide(L)'
;QGAPVSALVDVLSDANELLQELGIHLETCANEAGAASMLSASINYPIRGAVTFKSIVGTNVASDALSNLASPGVVGGALIIVGEDYGEGSSIIQERSHAIAMKSQIWLMDPRPELQKIVDIVETSFELSEASNTPVMIELRIRACHLSGRFLANDNRRAQFSERDLIQNPIFNKDRISLPPATYVQEKL
;
A
#
# COMPACT_ATOMS: atom_id res chain seq x y z
N GLN A 1 -9.02 4.45 7.35
CA GLN A 1 -8.43 4.46 8.68
C GLN A 1 -9.29 3.62 9.61
N GLY A 2 -8.71 2.98 10.62
CA GLY A 2 -9.42 2.15 11.60
C GLY A 2 -8.41 1.41 12.48
N ALA A 3 -8.82 1.10 13.73
CA ALA A 3 -7.98 0.29 14.60
C ALA A 3 -7.67 -1.07 13.94
N PRO A 4 -6.43 -1.60 14.04
CA PRO A 4 -5.33 -1.10 14.87
C PRO A 4 -4.32 -0.17 14.16
N VAL A 5 -4.49 0.24 12.90
CA VAL A 5 -3.54 1.08 12.14
C VAL A 5 -3.83 2.58 12.16
N SER A 6 -4.80 3.04 12.94
CA SER A 6 -5.15 4.47 13.00
C SER A 6 -3.96 5.36 13.31
N ALA A 7 -3.14 4.97 14.29
CA ALA A 7 -1.98 5.74 14.73
C ALA A 7 -0.96 6.01 13.61
N LEU A 8 -0.89 5.15 12.59
CA LEU A 8 0.03 5.37 11.46
C LEU A 8 -0.33 6.64 10.70
N VAL A 9 -1.61 6.84 10.39
CA VAL A 9 -2.08 8.04 9.67
C VAL A 9 -1.98 9.28 10.55
N ASP A 10 -2.28 9.15 11.84
CA ASP A 10 -2.19 10.27 12.79
C ASP A 10 -0.73 10.78 12.86
N VAL A 11 0.24 9.88 13.01
CA VAL A 11 1.69 10.24 13.03
C VAL A 11 2.13 10.86 11.70
N LEU A 12 1.69 10.32 10.57
CA LEU A 12 2.00 10.89 9.26
C LEU A 12 1.38 12.28 9.08
N SER A 13 0.17 12.49 9.59
CA SER A 13 -0.48 13.80 9.57
C SER A 13 0.26 14.83 10.43
N ASP A 14 0.71 14.45 11.60
CA ASP A 14 1.51 15.29 12.48
C ASP A 14 2.87 15.64 11.85
N ALA A 15 3.43 14.74 11.04
CA ALA A 15 4.69 14.93 10.33
C ALA A 15 4.53 15.58 8.94
N ASN A 16 3.36 16.11 8.59
CA ASN A 16 3.06 16.56 7.24
C ASN A 16 4.04 17.62 6.69
N GLU A 17 4.53 18.53 7.50
CA GLU A 17 5.55 19.52 7.07
C GLU A 17 6.83 18.81 6.59
N LEU A 18 7.32 17.84 7.37
CA LEU A 18 8.49 17.03 7.00
C LEU A 18 8.24 16.22 5.73
N LEU A 19 7.05 15.63 5.59
CA LEU A 19 6.69 14.87 4.38
C LEU A 19 6.73 15.77 3.15
N GLN A 20 6.21 16.99 3.21
CA GLN A 20 6.25 17.96 2.12
C GLN A 20 7.67 18.35 1.74
N GLU A 21 8.57 18.57 2.72
CA GLU A 21 9.99 18.85 2.47
C GLU A 21 10.67 17.69 1.71
N LEU A 22 10.27 16.45 1.99
CA LEU A 22 10.77 15.24 1.32
C LEU A 22 10.08 14.97 -0.04
N GLY A 23 9.08 15.77 -0.42
CA GLY A 23 8.31 15.56 -1.64
C GLY A 23 7.29 14.44 -1.54
N ILE A 24 6.86 14.11 -0.31
CA ILE A 24 5.84 13.08 -0.04
C ILE A 24 4.49 13.75 0.14
N HIS A 25 3.50 13.32 -0.62
CA HIS A 25 2.13 13.77 -0.50
C HIS A 25 1.33 12.82 0.40
N LEU A 26 0.62 13.39 1.37
CA LEU A 26 -0.32 12.67 2.24
C LEU A 26 -1.74 13.16 1.97
N GLU A 27 -2.63 12.23 1.63
CA GLU A 27 -4.03 12.51 1.35
C GLU A 27 -4.95 11.57 2.14
N THR A 28 -6.15 12.03 2.44
CA THR A 28 -7.19 11.23 3.09
C THR A 28 -8.43 11.15 2.20
N CYS A 29 -9.05 9.99 2.15
CA CYS A 29 -10.23 9.73 1.34
C CYS A 29 -11.47 9.49 2.18
N ALA A 30 -12.64 9.69 1.57
CA ALA A 30 -13.93 9.45 2.21
C ALA A 30 -14.16 7.97 2.56
N ASN A 31 -13.54 7.06 1.82
CA ASN A 31 -13.60 5.61 2.06
C ASN A 31 -12.37 4.89 1.49
N GLU A 32 -12.25 3.61 1.82
CA GLU A 32 -11.10 2.78 1.48
C GLU A 32 -11.00 2.48 -0.02
N ALA A 33 -12.13 2.40 -0.73
CA ALA A 33 -12.13 2.22 -2.18
C ALA A 33 -11.54 3.45 -2.89
N GLY A 34 -11.88 4.65 -2.44
CA GLY A 34 -11.29 5.90 -2.92
C GLY A 34 -9.78 5.94 -2.68
N ALA A 35 -9.34 5.59 -1.46
CA ALA A 35 -7.93 5.55 -1.11
C ALA A 35 -7.15 4.54 -1.97
N ALA A 36 -7.68 3.33 -2.14
CA ALA A 36 -7.06 2.32 -3.02
C ALA A 36 -7.04 2.76 -4.48
N SER A 37 -8.06 3.47 -4.95
CA SER A 37 -8.11 4.01 -6.31
C SER A 37 -7.06 5.11 -6.54
N MET A 38 -6.74 5.93 -5.54
CA MET A 38 -5.66 6.91 -5.64
C MET A 38 -4.30 6.23 -5.83
N LEU A 39 -4.07 5.06 -5.20
CA LEU A 39 -2.86 4.27 -5.41
C LEU A 39 -2.67 3.82 -6.86
N SER A 40 -3.72 3.82 -7.67
CA SER A 40 -3.66 3.48 -9.10
C SER A 40 -2.80 4.45 -9.92
N ALA A 41 -2.37 5.58 -9.37
CA ALA A 41 -1.34 6.42 -10.00
C ALA A 41 -0.04 5.63 -10.26
N SER A 42 0.30 4.66 -9.41
CA SER A 42 1.47 3.79 -9.56
C SER A 42 1.37 2.85 -10.78
N ILE A 43 0.21 2.70 -11.41
CA ILE A 43 0.03 1.89 -12.63
C ILE A 43 0.82 2.48 -13.80
N ASN A 44 0.77 3.79 -13.97
CA ASN A 44 1.38 4.47 -15.12
C ASN A 44 2.63 5.28 -14.75
N TYR A 45 2.79 5.62 -13.50
CA TYR A 45 3.84 6.53 -13.04
C TYR A 45 4.86 5.81 -12.15
N PRO A 46 6.16 6.09 -12.29
CA PRO A 46 7.21 5.49 -11.46
C PRO A 46 7.28 6.18 -10.09
N ILE A 47 6.14 6.34 -9.42
CA ILE A 47 6.04 6.85 -8.06
C ILE A 47 5.68 5.74 -7.10
N ARG A 48 6.36 5.71 -5.96
CA ARG A 48 6.00 4.85 -4.84
C ARG A 48 4.78 5.41 -4.12
N GLY A 49 3.80 4.56 -3.89
CA GLY A 49 2.59 4.91 -3.17
C GLY A 49 2.24 3.88 -2.11
N ALA A 50 1.58 4.30 -1.04
CA ALA A 50 1.06 3.40 -0.03
C ALA A 50 -0.35 3.83 0.39
N VAL A 51 -1.22 2.85 0.62
CA VAL A 51 -2.54 3.04 1.21
C VAL A 51 -2.61 2.26 2.51
N THR A 52 -3.30 2.80 3.51
CA THR A 52 -3.51 2.10 4.78
C THR A 52 -4.95 2.16 5.26
N PHE A 53 -5.44 1.03 5.72
CA PHE A 53 -6.77 0.88 6.32
C PHE A 53 -6.86 -0.39 7.17
N LYS A 54 -7.96 -0.51 7.92
CA LYS A 54 -8.27 -1.73 8.66
C LYS A 54 -8.53 -2.89 7.70
N SER A 55 -8.07 -4.09 8.03
CA SER A 55 -8.12 -5.25 7.16
C SER A 55 -9.53 -5.58 6.68
N ILE A 56 -10.45 -5.93 7.57
CA ILE A 56 -11.72 -6.53 7.15
C ILE A 56 -12.64 -5.51 6.49
N VAL A 57 -12.91 -4.40 7.16
CA VAL A 57 -13.78 -3.35 6.59
C VAL A 57 -13.13 -2.78 5.34
N GLY A 58 -11.87 -2.36 5.44
CA GLY A 58 -11.16 -1.70 4.35
C GLY A 58 -10.91 -2.63 3.16
N THR A 59 -10.49 -3.85 3.38
CA THR A 59 -10.26 -4.80 2.28
C THR A 59 -11.55 -5.20 1.57
N ASN A 60 -12.67 -5.34 2.29
CA ASN A 60 -13.97 -5.60 1.68
C ASN A 60 -14.47 -4.40 0.86
N VAL A 61 -14.39 -3.19 1.41
CA VAL A 61 -14.80 -1.96 0.72
C VAL A 61 -13.91 -1.69 -0.49
N ALA A 62 -12.60 -1.89 -0.37
CA ALA A 62 -11.62 -1.66 -1.43
C ALA A 62 -11.45 -2.84 -2.40
N SER A 63 -12.16 -3.95 -2.23
CA SER A 63 -11.91 -5.21 -2.95
C SER A 63 -11.87 -5.05 -4.48
N ASP A 64 -12.78 -4.28 -5.05
CA ASP A 64 -12.79 -4.01 -6.50
C ASP A 64 -11.61 -3.11 -6.91
N ALA A 65 -11.37 -2.04 -6.16
CA ALA A 65 -10.25 -1.13 -6.42
C ALA A 65 -8.88 -1.83 -6.34
N LEU A 66 -8.70 -2.76 -5.39
CA LEU A 66 -7.49 -3.57 -5.26
C LEU A 66 -7.32 -4.53 -6.45
N SER A 67 -8.41 -5.15 -6.92
CA SER A 67 -8.38 -5.99 -8.11
C SER A 67 -8.02 -5.18 -9.36
N ASN A 68 -8.57 -3.97 -9.49
CA ASN A 68 -8.25 -3.06 -10.59
C ASN A 68 -6.82 -2.53 -10.53
N LEU A 69 -6.24 -2.35 -9.35
CA LEU A 69 -4.84 -1.99 -9.17
C LEU A 69 -3.89 -3.11 -9.62
N ALA A 70 -4.22 -4.36 -9.24
CA ALA A 70 -3.37 -5.52 -9.52
C ALA A 70 -3.43 -5.96 -10.99
N SER A 71 -4.61 -5.93 -11.62
CA SER A 71 -4.84 -6.50 -12.95
C SER A 71 -3.94 -5.94 -14.06
N PRO A 72 -3.68 -4.62 -14.18
CA PRO A 72 -2.76 -4.09 -15.17
C PRO A 72 -1.30 -4.11 -14.70
N GLY A 73 -1.07 -4.48 -13.45
CA GLY A 73 0.22 -4.32 -12.77
C GLY A 73 0.58 -2.85 -12.52
N VAL A 74 1.69 -2.63 -11.83
CA VAL A 74 2.17 -1.30 -11.46
C VAL A 74 3.58 -1.05 -11.99
N VAL A 75 3.90 0.21 -12.30
CA VAL A 75 5.24 0.65 -12.68
C VAL A 75 5.98 1.18 -11.46
N GLY A 76 5.32 2.03 -10.69
CA GLY A 76 5.80 2.46 -9.39
C GLY A 76 5.47 1.45 -8.30
N GLY A 77 6.25 1.39 -7.24
CA GLY A 77 5.98 0.50 -6.11
C GLY A 77 4.66 0.86 -5.42
N ALA A 78 3.79 -0.12 -5.21
CA ALA A 78 2.47 0.06 -4.60
C ALA A 78 2.30 -0.83 -3.38
N LEU A 79 2.13 -0.20 -2.20
CA LEU A 79 1.91 -0.91 -0.95
C LEU A 79 0.49 -0.74 -0.41
N ILE A 80 -0.04 -1.83 0.13
CA ILE A 80 -1.34 -1.88 0.81
C ILE A 80 -1.07 -2.32 2.25
N ILE A 81 -1.06 -1.37 3.19
CA ILE A 81 -0.76 -1.63 4.60
C ILE A 81 -2.07 -1.84 5.34
N VAL A 82 -2.33 -3.06 5.77
CA VAL A 82 -3.56 -3.42 6.46
C VAL A 82 -3.28 -3.79 7.92
N GLY A 83 -4.10 -3.25 8.81
CA GLY A 83 -4.08 -3.65 10.22
C GLY A 83 -5.10 -4.74 10.49
N GLU A 84 -4.68 -5.87 11.03
CA GLU A 84 -5.53 -7.02 11.26
C GLU A 84 -5.64 -7.34 12.75
N ASP A 85 -6.88 -7.47 13.26
CA ASP A 85 -7.17 -7.63 14.68
C ASP A 85 -8.14 -8.79 14.99
N TYR A 86 -8.23 -9.76 14.11
CA TYR A 86 -9.05 -10.94 14.38
C TYR A 86 -8.50 -11.75 15.59
N GLY A 87 -9.41 -12.31 16.34
CA GLY A 87 -9.10 -13.20 17.46
C GLY A 87 -8.64 -12.49 18.74
N GLU A 88 -7.86 -11.43 18.65
CA GLU A 88 -7.25 -10.75 19.80
C GLU A 88 -7.77 -9.31 20.00
N GLY A 89 -8.43 -8.75 19.02
CA GLY A 89 -8.83 -7.36 19.04
C GLY A 89 -10.32 -7.15 19.17
N SER A 90 -10.72 -5.97 18.80
CA SER A 90 -12.09 -5.49 18.85
C SER A 90 -12.87 -5.72 17.55
N SER A 91 -12.37 -6.56 16.66
CA SER A 91 -13.03 -6.81 15.39
C SER A 91 -14.31 -7.59 15.57
N ILE A 92 -15.43 -7.03 15.10
CA ILE A 92 -16.73 -7.69 15.12
C ILE A 92 -16.75 -8.82 14.07
N ILE A 93 -16.09 -8.61 12.94
CA ILE A 93 -16.04 -9.55 11.83
C ILE A 93 -14.69 -10.29 11.88
N GLN A 94 -14.73 -11.60 11.92
CA GLN A 94 -13.55 -12.46 12.07
C GLN A 94 -13.11 -13.06 10.72
N GLU A 95 -12.65 -12.20 9.82
CA GLU A 95 -12.16 -12.58 8.49
C GLU A 95 -10.62 -12.43 8.39
N ARG A 96 -10.08 -12.75 7.23
CA ARG A 96 -8.64 -12.73 6.93
C ARG A 96 -8.35 -12.00 5.63
N SER A 97 -7.40 -11.08 5.65
CA SER A 97 -6.96 -10.37 4.44
C SER A 97 -6.22 -11.26 3.44
N HIS A 98 -5.70 -12.40 3.86
CA HIS A 98 -5.07 -13.39 2.98
C HIS A 98 -5.93 -13.75 1.78
N ALA A 99 -7.25 -13.94 1.98
CA ALA A 99 -8.17 -14.27 0.91
C ALA A 99 -8.26 -13.17 -0.16
N ILE A 100 -8.17 -11.91 0.25
CA ILE A 100 -8.17 -10.76 -0.67
C ILE A 100 -6.87 -10.70 -1.48
N ALA A 101 -5.74 -10.91 -0.83
CA ALA A 101 -4.44 -10.95 -1.51
C ALA A 101 -4.39 -12.10 -2.53
N MET A 102 -4.83 -13.29 -2.16
CA MET A 102 -4.91 -14.44 -3.06
C MET A 102 -5.88 -14.20 -4.23
N LYS A 103 -7.07 -13.68 -3.96
CA LYS A 103 -8.08 -13.38 -4.98
C LYS A 103 -7.55 -12.38 -6.01
N SER A 104 -6.85 -11.37 -5.58
CA SER A 104 -6.39 -10.26 -6.44
C SER A 104 -4.95 -10.44 -6.93
N GLN A 105 -4.33 -11.59 -6.64
CA GLN A 105 -2.95 -11.92 -7.05
C GLN A 105 -1.93 -10.86 -6.57
N ILE A 106 -2.11 -10.41 -5.35
CA ILE A 106 -1.25 -9.43 -4.68
C ILE A 106 -0.27 -10.18 -3.77
N TRP A 107 1.00 -9.80 -3.78
CA TRP A 107 1.98 -10.33 -2.82
C TRP A 107 1.54 -10.05 -1.40
N LEU A 108 1.67 -11.03 -0.50
CA LEU A 108 1.35 -10.87 0.92
C LEU A 108 2.61 -11.00 1.77
N MET A 109 2.87 -9.98 2.56
CA MET A 109 3.91 -9.94 3.59
C MET A 109 3.25 -9.92 4.97
N ASP A 110 3.53 -10.92 5.79
CA ASP A 110 3.05 -11.05 7.17
C ASP A 110 4.25 -11.04 8.14
N PRO A 111 4.79 -9.86 8.48
CA PRO A 111 5.96 -9.76 9.33
C PRO A 111 5.65 -10.17 10.76
N ARG A 112 6.60 -10.83 11.41
CA ARG A 112 6.56 -11.00 12.86
C ARG A 112 6.60 -9.64 13.57
N PRO A 113 6.06 -9.52 14.80
CA PRO A 113 6.05 -8.27 15.56
C PRO A 113 7.45 -7.91 16.09
N GLU A 114 8.36 -7.60 15.19
CA GLU A 114 9.74 -7.16 15.42
C GLU A 114 9.96 -5.86 14.66
N LEU A 115 10.20 -4.74 15.35
CA LEU A 115 10.26 -3.40 14.75
C LEU A 115 11.23 -3.31 13.58
N GLN A 116 12.45 -3.81 13.73
CA GLN A 116 13.45 -3.75 12.65
C GLN A 116 12.94 -4.48 11.41
N LYS A 117 12.36 -5.67 11.55
CA LYS A 117 11.82 -6.44 10.43
C LYS A 117 10.63 -5.75 9.75
N ILE A 118 9.79 -5.07 10.53
CA ILE A 118 8.66 -4.30 9.97
C ILE A 118 9.19 -3.13 9.14
N VAL A 119 10.21 -2.43 9.62
CA VAL A 119 10.83 -1.33 8.87
C VAL A 119 11.51 -1.84 7.59
N ASP A 120 12.31 -2.89 7.71
CA ASP A 120 13.04 -3.47 6.57
C ASP A 120 12.09 -4.02 5.50
N ILE A 121 10.96 -4.61 5.91
CA ILE A 121 9.99 -5.19 4.98
C ILE A 121 9.27 -4.13 4.15
N VAL A 122 9.13 -2.90 4.64
CA VAL A 122 8.53 -1.81 3.86
C VAL A 122 9.40 -1.49 2.64
N GLU A 123 10.71 -1.33 2.82
CA GLU A 123 11.65 -1.09 1.73
C GLU A 123 11.67 -2.28 0.75
N THR A 124 11.85 -3.49 1.28
CA THR A 124 11.84 -4.73 0.48
C THR A 124 10.54 -4.91 -0.31
N SER A 125 9.40 -4.52 0.28
CA SER A 125 8.11 -4.64 -0.38
C SER A 125 7.95 -3.65 -1.54
N PHE A 126 8.50 -2.44 -1.45
CA PHE A 126 8.57 -1.52 -2.58
C PHE A 126 9.43 -2.09 -3.71
N GLU A 127 10.62 -2.60 -3.38
CA GLU A 127 11.52 -3.23 -4.35
C GLU A 127 10.88 -4.45 -5.03
N LEU A 128 10.19 -5.30 -4.25
CA LEU A 128 9.46 -6.44 -4.78
C LEU A 128 8.33 -6.00 -5.71
N SER A 129 7.57 -4.98 -5.31
CA SER A 129 6.48 -4.44 -6.12
C SER A 129 6.98 -3.93 -7.48
N GLU A 130 8.07 -3.17 -7.46
CA GLU A 130 8.69 -2.62 -8.67
C GLU A 130 9.28 -3.73 -9.56
N ALA A 131 9.95 -4.71 -8.97
CA ALA A 131 10.58 -5.81 -9.70
C ALA A 131 9.57 -6.77 -10.33
N SER A 132 8.43 -7.01 -9.67
CA SER A 132 7.37 -7.92 -10.13
C SER A 132 6.24 -7.22 -10.87
N ASN A 133 6.23 -5.89 -10.91
CA ASN A 133 5.10 -5.09 -11.40
C ASN A 133 3.75 -5.42 -10.72
N THR A 134 3.79 -5.85 -9.47
CA THR A 134 2.62 -6.31 -8.72
C THR A 134 2.53 -5.58 -7.38
N PRO A 135 1.35 -5.13 -6.95
CA PRO A 135 1.21 -4.54 -5.62
C PRO A 135 1.60 -5.53 -4.51
N VAL A 136 2.02 -4.99 -3.36
CA VAL A 136 2.35 -5.78 -2.17
C VAL A 136 1.44 -5.37 -1.02
N MET A 137 0.79 -6.34 -0.39
CA MET A 137 0.05 -6.15 0.85
C MET A 137 0.94 -6.50 2.04
N ILE A 138 1.04 -5.58 2.99
CA ILE A 138 1.71 -5.81 4.28
C ILE A 138 0.61 -5.94 5.34
N GLU A 139 0.50 -7.11 5.94
CA GLU A 139 -0.46 -7.38 7.00
C GLU A 139 0.19 -7.14 8.36
N LEU A 140 -0.22 -6.07 9.04
CA LEU A 140 0.21 -5.76 10.38
C LEU A 140 -0.82 -6.27 11.38
N ARG A 141 -0.53 -7.39 12.03
CA ARG A 141 -1.38 -7.94 13.09
C ARG A 141 -1.36 -7.02 14.31
N ILE A 142 -2.41 -7.09 15.12
CA ILE A 142 -2.60 -6.20 16.27
C ILE A 142 -1.35 -6.09 17.16
N ARG A 143 -0.63 -7.19 17.37
CA ARG A 143 0.62 -7.18 18.15
C ARG A 143 1.72 -6.35 17.51
N ALA A 144 1.80 -6.33 16.19
CA ALA A 144 2.74 -5.48 15.45
C ALA A 144 2.33 -4.01 15.54
N CYS A 145 1.03 -3.71 15.47
CA CYS A 145 0.52 -2.35 15.58
C CYS A 145 0.71 -1.72 16.98
N HIS A 146 0.78 -2.53 18.02
CA HIS A 146 0.98 -2.06 19.40
C HIS A 146 2.45 -2.15 19.86
N LEU A 147 3.35 -2.49 18.96
CA LEU A 147 4.77 -2.65 19.27
C LEU A 147 5.43 -1.28 19.51
N SER A 148 6.21 -1.19 20.56
CA SER A 148 7.03 -0.01 20.86
C SER A 148 8.46 -0.42 21.10
N GLY A 149 9.43 0.40 20.68
CA GLY A 149 10.84 0.09 20.87
C GLY A 149 11.74 1.02 20.04
N ARG A 150 12.91 0.51 19.71
CA ARG A 150 13.91 1.20 18.91
C ARG A 150 14.25 0.37 17.69
N PHE A 151 14.56 1.03 16.59
CA PHE A 151 15.05 0.41 15.36
C PHE A 151 16.14 1.29 14.75
N LEU A 152 16.95 0.72 13.89
CA LEU A 152 17.92 1.45 13.11
C LEU A 152 17.23 1.96 11.84
N ALA A 153 17.14 3.28 11.69
CA ALA A 153 16.57 3.89 10.51
C ALA A 153 17.67 4.11 9.45
N ASN A 154 17.33 3.94 8.19
CA ASN A 154 18.13 4.41 7.09
C ASN A 154 17.98 5.93 6.94
N ASP A 155 18.95 6.56 6.27
CA ASP A 155 18.86 7.99 5.94
C ASP A 155 17.68 8.25 4.99
N ASN A 156 16.92 9.29 5.27
CA ASN A 156 15.85 9.73 4.40
C ASN A 156 16.40 10.16 3.04
N ARG A 157 15.78 9.67 1.98
CA ARG A 157 16.12 10.06 0.60
C ARG A 157 14.93 10.76 -0.03
N ARG A 158 15.20 11.88 -0.67
CA ARG A 158 14.17 12.57 -1.45
C ARG A 158 13.77 11.71 -2.64
N ALA A 159 12.48 11.65 -2.93
CA ALA A 159 11.97 10.96 -4.10
C ALA A 159 12.56 11.53 -5.39
N GLN A 160 12.89 10.66 -6.35
CA GLN A 160 13.38 11.07 -7.67
C GLN A 160 12.29 11.75 -8.51
N PHE A 161 11.06 11.34 -8.31
CA PHE A 161 9.87 11.87 -8.95
C PHE A 161 8.86 12.29 -7.89
N SER A 162 8.28 13.45 -8.04
CA SER A 162 7.18 13.92 -7.22
C SER A 162 5.89 13.90 -8.04
N GLU A 163 4.75 13.88 -7.36
CA GLU A 163 3.44 14.03 -8.00
C GLU A 163 3.39 15.30 -8.88
N ARG A 164 3.99 16.39 -8.41
CA ARG A 164 4.04 17.66 -9.15
C ARG A 164 4.76 17.54 -10.50
N ASP A 165 5.85 16.76 -10.55
CA ASP A 165 6.59 16.53 -11.79
C ASP A 165 5.76 15.74 -12.79
N LEU A 166 4.94 14.81 -12.31
CA LEU A 166 4.11 13.94 -13.14
C LEU A 166 2.86 14.62 -13.70
N ILE A 167 2.26 15.53 -12.93
CA ILE A 167 1.14 16.36 -13.41
C ILE A 167 1.56 17.20 -14.62
N GLN A 168 2.81 17.68 -14.65
CA GLN A 168 3.33 18.47 -15.77
C GLN A 168 3.62 17.64 -17.02
N ASN A 169 3.89 16.34 -16.83
CA ASN A 169 4.24 15.42 -17.91
C ASN A 169 3.41 14.13 -17.80
N PRO A 170 2.11 14.17 -18.14
CA PRO A 170 1.26 13.00 -18.00
C PRO A 170 1.74 11.87 -18.93
N ILE A 171 1.84 10.69 -18.36
CA ILE A 171 2.24 9.45 -19.07
C ILE A 171 0.99 8.61 -19.30
N PHE A 172 0.84 8.10 -20.51
CA PHE A 172 -0.15 7.10 -20.84
C PHE A 172 0.54 5.86 -21.42
N ASN A 173 0.44 4.76 -20.72
CA ASN A 173 0.99 3.48 -21.16
C ASN A 173 -0.14 2.50 -21.53
N LYS A 174 -0.24 2.15 -22.80
CA LYS A 174 -1.27 1.23 -23.32
C LYS A 174 -1.13 -0.21 -22.79
N ASP A 175 0.07 -0.58 -22.35
CA ASP A 175 0.35 -1.91 -21.82
C ASP A 175 -0.03 -2.03 -20.33
N ARG A 176 -0.45 -0.92 -19.72
CA ARG A 176 -0.81 -0.81 -18.30
C ARG A 176 -2.22 -0.22 -18.12
N ILE A 177 -3.16 -0.71 -18.86
CA ILE A 177 -4.58 -0.35 -18.74
C ILE A 177 -5.38 -1.54 -18.21
N SER A 178 -6.45 -1.28 -17.46
CA SER A 178 -7.35 -2.32 -16.93
C SER A 178 -8.28 -2.89 -18.02
N LEU A 179 -7.73 -3.20 -19.19
CA LEU A 179 -8.44 -3.75 -20.34
C LEU A 179 -7.61 -4.82 -21.04
N PRO A 180 -8.24 -5.84 -21.64
CA PRO A 180 -7.54 -6.76 -22.53
C PRO A 180 -6.94 -6.02 -23.75
N PRO A 181 -5.78 -6.43 -24.26
CA PRO A 181 -4.99 -7.59 -23.83
C PRO A 181 -4.04 -7.32 -22.66
N ALA A 182 -3.89 -6.08 -22.18
CA ALA A 182 -2.91 -5.71 -21.16
C ALA A 182 -3.06 -6.53 -19.87
N THR A 183 -4.27 -6.65 -19.33
CA THR A 183 -4.53 -7.45 -18.12
C THR A 183 -4.22 -8.94 -18.30
N TYR A 184 -4.47 -9.49 -19.50
CA TYR A 184 -4.15 -10.87 -19.82
C TYR A 184 -2.64 -11.13 -19.93
N VAL A 185 -1.90 -10.17 -20.44
CA VAL A 185 -0.43 -10.25 -20.54
C VAL A 185 0.17 -10.18 -19.13
N GLN A 186 -0.32 -9.28 -18.30
CA GLN A 186 0.15 -9.14 -16.90
C GLN A 186 -0.07 -10.40 -16.07
N GLU A 187 -1.20 -11.09 -16.25
CA GLU A 187 -1.50 -12.33 -15.53
C GLU A 187 -0.51 -13.47 -15.85
N LYS A 188 0.18 -13.39 -16.99
CA LYS A 188 1.13 -14.42 -17.44
C LYS A 188 2.58 -14.14 -17.06
N LEU A 189 2.87 -12.95 -16.54
CA LEU A 189 4.21 -12.57 -16.10
C LEU A 189 4.46 -13.05 -14.68
#